data_1656449c38f19e679797b104fc22e830
#
_entry.id   1656449c38f19e679797b104fc22e830
#
_cell.length_a   1.000
_cell.length_b   1.000
_cell.length_c   1.000
_cell.angle_alpha   90.00
_cell.angle_beta   90.00
_cell.angle_gamma   90.00
#
_symmetry.space_group_name_H-M   'P 1'
#
loop_
_entity.id
_entity.type
_entity.pdbx_description
1 polymer ?
#
loop_
_entity_poly.entity_id
_entity_poly.type
_entity_poly.pdbx_seq_one_letter_code
_entity_poly.pdbx_strand_id
1 'polypeptide(L)'
;MAARKKKASKKKTTKKKTTKKKATRKKKEVDHLEAASDDQVVEELVVEADRIHRELLKGKRPEIRTPQRSLSNVTLSRDKGYFEIGRKRLIRTLTVNTVRTFAQTLKFMALSKEMVLIDDLASKREVYYQSINWGDARFNDQSESDTVMDDVEAMFSMHAISREQLRFIPEEHGGAVAGHLTVIDRDPETAEEIRVDCRSLGSGSYTVPSLVEGLRFETDAEFILCVETGGMYQRLTHHRWWKATKSIVVNLGGVPSRATRRFLRRLSDEHDLPVYVFTDCDPYGFANIYRTLRVGSGNAAHISRFYCVPRARLLGVTPQDILDYKLPTHPLKEVDVKRAKAALKNDPFFQAHPQWRRALKQQITMGVRAEQQAFAKHHLNFVMETYLPEKLSKPKTMLP
;
A
#
# COMPACT_ATOMS: atom_id res chain seq x y z
N MET A 1 19.83 73.10 -31.03
CA MET A 1 19.97 73.22 -29.55
C MET A 1 19.05 72.23 -28.86
N ALA A 2 19.64 71.37 -28.07
CA ALA A 2 19.16 70.70 -26.85
C ALA A 2 17.77 70.02 -26.89
N ALA A 3 17.55 68.88 -26.34
CA ALA A 3 18.21 68.11 -25.31
C ALA A 3 17.71 66.65 -25.28
N ARG A 4 18.59 65.77 -24.98
CA ARG A 4 18.38 64.36 -24.51
C ARG A 4 17.79 64.30 -23.10
N LYS A 5 16.98 63.30 -22.84
CA LYS A 5 16.78 62.58 -21.56
C LYS A 5 15.45 61.78 -21.64
N LYS A 6 15.24 60.53 -21.26
CA LYS A 6 15.82 59.56 -20.38
C LYS A 6 15.10 58.21 -20.67
N LYS A 7 15.81 57.13 -20.85
CA LYS A 7 15.26 55.78 -20.67
C LYS A 7 16.13 55.06 -19.62
N ALA A 8 15.58 54.77 -18.50
CA ALA A 8 16.09 53.72 -17.61
C ALA A 8 14.98 53.30 -16.61
N SER A 9 14.99 52.00 -16.29
CA SER A 9 14.29 51.32 -15.21
C SER A 9 12.92 50.77 -15.50
N LYS A 10 12.92 49.53 -15.93
CA LYS A 10 11.88 48.53 -15.57
C LYS A 10 12.47 47.12 -15.75
N LYS A 11 13.24 46.66 -14.80
CA LYS A 11 13.59 45.25 -14.65
C LYS A 11 13.90 45.01 -13.16
N LYS A 12 12.88 44.59 -12.40
CA LYS A 12 13.00 43.86 -11.11
C LYS A 12 11.62 43.71 -10.46
N THR A 13 10.81 42.73 -10.92
CA THR A 13 9.63 42.30 -10.10
C THR A 13 9.07 40.93 -10.51
N THR A 14 9.84 40.05 -11.15
CA THR A 14 9.30 38.75 -11.63
C THR A 14 9.85 37.51 -10.91
N LYS A 15 10.68 37.62 -9.89
CA LYS A 15 11.29 36.43 -9.22
C LYS A 15 10.69 36.01 -7.86
N LYS A 16 9.69 36.73 -7.33
CA LYS A 16 9.12 36.39 -5.98
C LYS A 16 7.77 35.65 -6.01
N LYS A 17 7.15 35.42 -7.17
CA LYS A 17 5.84 34.75 -7.24
C LYS A 17 5.91 33.22 -7.46
N THR A 18 7.04 32.67 -7.91
CA THR A 18 7.18 31.23 -8.24
C THR A 18 7.50 30.36 -7.03
N THR A 19 8.12 30.89 -6.00
CA THR A 19 8.49 30.13 -4.80
C THR A 19 7.34 29.93 -3.81
N LYS A 20 6.39 30.85 -3.75
CA LYS A 20 5.21 30.71 -2.87
C LYS A 20 4.16 29.69 -3.40
N LYS A 21 4.08 29.45 -4.71
CA LYS A 21 3.15 28.44 -5.28
C LYS A 21 3.62 26.98 -5.09
N LYS A 22 4.94 26.74 -4.98
CA LYS A 22 5.47 25.39 -4.71
C LYS A 22 5.31 24.97 -3.24
N ALA A 23 5.43 25.89 -2.31
CA ALA A 23 5.28 25.61 -0.87
C ALA A 23 3.81 25.33 -0.48
N THR A 24 2.85 26.05 -1.09
CA THR A 24 1.41 25.86 -0.84
C THR A 24 0.88 24.56 -1.46
N ARG A 25 1.47 24.07 -2.55
CA ARG A 25 1.05 22.82 -3.18
C ARG A 25 1.51 21.59 -2.37
N LYS A 26 2.71 21.62 -1.76
CA LYS A 26 3.20 20.56 -0.88
C LYS A 26 2.36 20.40 0.40
N LYS A 27 1.91 21.50 1.00
CA LYS A 27 1.10 21.44 2.24
C LYS A 27 -0.30 20.84 2.03
N LYS A 28 -0.92 21.03 0.85
CA LYS A 28 -2.24 20.48 0.53
C LYS A 28 -2.24 18.99 0.20
N GLU A 29 -1.12 18.42 -0.30
CA GLU A 29 -1.04 16.98 -0.61
C GLU A 29 -0.78 16.13 0.63
N VAL A 30 -0.14 16.66 1.67
CA VAL A 30 0.13 15.96 2.93
C VAL A 30 -1.14 15.81 3.78
N ASP A 31 -2.01 16.82 3.81
CA ASP A 31 -3.27 16.81 4.57
C ASP A 31 -4.27 15.71 4.11
N HIS A 32 -4.09 15.15 2.90
CA HIS A 32 -4.96 14.08 2.38
C HIS A 32 -4.52 12.66 2.76
N LEU A 33 -3.40 12.51 3.45
CA LEU A 33 -2.81 11.20 3.82
C LEU A 33 -2.91 10.91 5.32
N GLU A 34 -3.39 11.83 6.13
CA GLU A 34 -3.60 11.58 7.55
C GLU A 34 -4.78 10.64 7.77
N ALA A 35 -4.54 9.63 8.60
CA ALA A 35 -5.60 8.75 9.09
C ALA A 35 -6.49 9.52 10.08
N ALA A 36 -7.73 9.07 10.23
CA ALA A 36 -8.64 9.65 11.21
C ALA A 36 -8.08 9.49 12.64
N SER A 37 -8.29 10.51 13.46
CA SER A 37 -8.00 10.44 14.91
C SER A 37 -8.99 9.53 15.62
N ASP A 38 -8.65 9.10 16.84
CA ASP A 38 -9.53 8.27 17.66
C ASP A 38 -10.88 8.94 17.92
N ASP A 39 -10.89 10.23 18.21
CA ASP A 39 -12.13 11.00 18.41
C ASP A 39 -13.00 10.98 17.14
N GLN A 40 -12.41 11.15 15.96
CA GLN A 40 -13.14 11.06 14.68
C GLN A 40 -13.68 9.66 14.42
N VAL A 41 -12.91 8.62 14.77
CA VAL A 41 -13.38 7.23 14.63
C VAL A 41 -14.60 6.99 15.50
N VAL A 42 -14.55 7.38 16.79
CA VAL A 42 -15.68 7.24 17.72
C VAL A 42 -16.89 8.04 17.24
N GLU A 43 -16.70 9.28 16.78
CA GLU A 43 -17.78 10.13 16.27
C GLU A 43 -18.48 9.48 15.08
N GLU A 44 -17.75 9.01 14.07
CA GLU A 44 -18.33 8.40 12.87
C GLU A 44 -19.08 7.09 13.19
N LEU A 45 -18.52 6.26 14.08
CA LEU A 45 -19.20 5.03 14.55
C LEU A 45 -20.53 5.35 15.25
N VAL A 46 -20.54 6.38 16.12
CA VAL A 46 -21.74 6.82 16.85
C VAL A 46 -22.77 7.43 15.89
N VAL A 47 -22.36 8.29 14.96
CA VAL A 47 -23.24 8.92 13.97
C VAL A 47 -23.99 7.87 13.16
N GLU A 48 -23.31 6.82 12.69
CA GLU A 48 -23.96 5.76 11.92
C GLU A 48 -24.91 4.89 12.80
N ALA A 49 -24.48 4.55 14.01
CA ALA A 49 -25.34 3.81 14.95
C ALA A 49 -26.60 4.61 15.32
N ASP A 50 -26.46 5.91 15.58
CA ASP A 50 -27.58 6.81 15.88
C ASP A 50 -28.54 6.99 14.71
N ARG A 51 -28.02 7.01 13.48
CA ARG A 51 -28.84 7.05 12.27
C ARG A 51 -29.75 5.82 12.21
N ILE A 52 -29.16 4.63 12.40
CA ILE A 52 -29.87 3.36 12.40
C ILE A 52 -30.93 3.34 13.51
N HIS A 53 -30.56 3.73 14.74
CA HIS A 53 -31.45 3.77 15.90
C HIS A 53 -32.64 4.72 15.66
N ARG A 54 -32.40 5.92 15.15
CA ARG A 54 -33.48 6.87 14.83
C ARG A 54 -34.45 6.36 13.74
N GLU A 55 -33.98 5.59 12.77
CA GLU A 55 -34.85 4.97 11.77
C GLU A 55 -35.74 3.86 12.38
N LEU A 56 -35.18 3.05 13.28
CA LEU A 56 -35.94 2.03 14.04
C LEU A 56 -37.02 2.64 14.90
N LEU A 57 -36.72 3.71 15.65
CA LEU A 57 -37.70 4.42 16.48
C LEU A 57 -38.88 4.98 15.66
N LYS A 58 -38.64 5.30 14.39
CA LYS A 58 -39.69 5.77 13.45
C LYS A 58 -40.44 4.61 12.76
N GLY A 59 -40.22 3.37 13.18
CA GLY A 59 -40.83 2.19 12.55
C GLY A 59 -40.32 1.91 11.13
N LYS A 60 -39.21 2.51 10.72
CA LYS A 60 -38.59 2.28 9.41
C LYS A 60 -37.70 1.06 9.45
N ARG A 61 -37.41 0.53 8.26
CA ARG A 61 -36.38 -0.52 8.06
C ARG A 61 -35.08 0.14 7.70
N PRO A 62 -34.09 0.26 8.62
CA PRO A 62 -32.82 0.91 8.31
C PRO A 62 -32.02 0.09 7.30
N GLU A 63 -31.12 0.78 6.61
CA GLU A 63 -30.23 0.21 5.62
C GLU A 63 -28.77 0.46 6.01
N ILE A 64 -27.92 -0.55 5.86
CA ILE A 64 -26.46 -0.41 5.87
C ILE A 64 -26.00 -0.36 4.40
N ARG A 65 -25.25 0.66 4.05
CA ARG A 65 -24.76 0.91 2.68
C ARG A 65 -23.25 0.85 2.64
N THR A 66 -22.70 -0.20 2.02
CA THR A 66 -21.26 -0.38 1.86
C THR A 66 -20.85 -0.27 0.39
N PRO A 67 -19.68 0.28 0.08
CA PRO A 67 -19.14 0.20 -1.28
C PRO A 67 -19.00 -1.26 -1.74
N GLN A 68 -19.45 -1.57 -2.96
CA GLN A 68 -19.24 -2.91 -3.51
C GLN A 68 -17.75 -3.15 -3.79
N ARG A 69 -17.13 -4.05 -3.04
CA ARG A 69 -15.70 -4.40 -3.11
C ARG A 69 -15.45 -5.43 -4.20
N SER A 70 -15.24 -4.98 -5.42
CA SER A 70 -14.94 -5.86 -6.58
C SER A 70 -14.19 -5.11 -7.66
N LEU A 71 -13.40 -5.82 -8.47
CA LEU A 71 -12.67 -5.23 -9.60
C LEU A 71 -13.60 -4.58 -10.63
N SER A 72 -14.85 -5.06 -10.76
CA SER A 72 -15.86 -4.47 -11.63
C SER A 72 -16.42 -3.11 -11.15
N ASN A 73 -16.10 -2.72 -9.91
CA ASN A 73 -16.46 -1.44 -9.30
C ASN A 73 -15.22 -0.58 -9.00
N VAL A 74 -14.18 -0.69 -9.82
CA VAL A 74 -12.92 0.01 -9.63
C VAL A 74 -12.55 0.77 -10.89
N THR A 75 -12.00 1.96 -10.71
CA THR A 75 -11.40 2.76 -11.77
C THR A 75 -9.94 3.08 -11.43
N LEU A 76 -9.06 3.06 -12.43
CA LEU A 76 -7.69 3.54 -12.26
C LEU A 76 -7.68 5.07 -12.39
N SER A 77 -7.44 5.77 -11.30
CA SER A 77 -7.25 7.22 -11.31
C SER A 77 -5.89 7.55 -11.94
N ARG A 78 -5.88 8.27 -13.05
CA ARG A 78 -4.64 8.67 -13.74
C ARG A 78 -3.86 9.71 -12.95
N ASP A 79 -4.57 10.63 -12.30
CA ASP A 79 -3.96 11.73 -11.54
C ASP A 79 -3.37 11.24 -10.21
N LYS A 80 -4.06 10.31 -9.53
CA LYS A 80 -3.64 9.76 -8.24
C LYS A 80 -2.73 8.54 -8.39
N GLY A 81 -2.86 7.82 -9.51
CA GLY A 81 -2.03 6.66 -9.85
C GLY A 81 -2.37 5.37 -9.10
N TYR A 82 -3.58 5.25 -8.54
CA TYR A 82 -4.06 4.04 -7.86
C TYR A 82 -5.55 3.78 -8.16
N PHE A 83 -6.05 2.61 -7.74
CA PHE A 83 -7.45 2.25 -7.89
C PHE A 83 -8.33 3.03 -6.92
N GLU A 84 -9.37 3.65 -7.46
CA GLU A 84 -10.46 4.26 -6.69
C GLU A 84 -11.70 3.38 -6.77
N ILE A 85 -12.41 3.26 -5.64
CA ILE A 85 -13.66 2.51 -5.58
C ILE A 85 -14.77 3.28 -6.32
N GLY A 86 -15.56 2.56 -7.10
CA GLY A 86 -16.65 3.13 -7.88
C GLY A 86 -17.89 3.44 -7.06
N ARG A 87 -18.97 3.78 -7.75
CA ARG A 87 -20.22 4.25 -7.13
C ARG A 87 -21.18 3.13 -6.74
N LYS A 88 -20.95 1.88 -7.16
CA LYS A 88 -21.83 0.77 -6.81
C LYS A 88 -21.78 0.50 -5.31
N ARG A 89 -22.96 0.30 -4.72
CA ARG A 89 -23.12 0.06 -3.29
C ARG A 89 -23.83 -1.28 -3.09
N LEU A 90 -23.44 -2.00 -2.07
CA LEU A 90 -24.19 -3.10 -1.49
C LEU A 90 -25.11 -2.51 -0.42
N ILE A 91 -26.42 -2.71 -0.56
CA ILE A 91 -27.42 -2.21 0.38
C ILE A 91 -28.00 -3.41 1.12
N ARG A 92 -27.89 -3.40 2.44
CA ARG A 92 -28.51 -4.39 3.33
C ARG A 92 -29.62 -3.71 4.12
N THR A 93 -30.87 -3.92 3.72
CA THR A 93 -32.03 -3.45 4.46
C THR A 93 -32.32 -4.43 5.59
N LEU A 94 -32.71 -3.95 6.77
CA LEU A 94 -33.10 -4.80 7.91
C LEU A 94 -34.37 -5.59 7.59
N THR A 95 -34.21 -6.90 7.47
CA THR A 95 -35.28 -7.89 7.22
C THR A 95 -34.98 -9.14 8.04
N VAL A 96 -35.93 -10.09 8.11
CA VAL A 96 -35.69 -11.38 8.77
C VAL A 96 -34.47 -12.11 8.21
N ASN A 97 -34.22 -12.04 6.90
CA ASN A 97 -33.07 -12.70 6.26
C ASN A 97 -31.73 -12.01 6.48
N THR A 98 -31.71 -10.74 6.83
CA THR A 98 -30.50 -9.93 6.98
C THR A 98 -30.22 -9.51 8.42
N VAL A 99 -31.15 -9.77 9.37
CA VAL A 99 -31.03 -9.31 10.74
C VAL A 99 -29.77 -9.78 11.45
N ARG A 100 -29.32 -11.01 11.17
CA ARG A 100 -28.10 -11.55 11.74
C ARG A 100 -26.85 -10.75 11.28
N THR A 101 -26.65 -10.57 9.97
CA THR A 101 -25.53 -9.79 9.44
C THR A 101 -25.61 -8.32 9.85
N PHE A 102 -26.84 -7.79 10.00
CA PHE A 102 -27.06 -6.45 10.52
C PHE A 102 -26.59 -6.32 11.96
N ALA A 103 -26.97 -7.27 12.82
CA ALA A 103 -26.54 -7.34 14.22
C ALA A 103 -25.01 -7.55 14.33
N GLN A 104 -24.42 -8.42 13.51
CA GLN A 104 -22.98 -8.62 13.41
C GLN A 104 -22.25 -7.32 13.09
N THR A 105 -22.73 -6.55 12.11
CA THR A 105 -22.14 -5.24 11.74
C THR A 105 -22.17 -4.27 12.93
N LEU A 106 -23.31 -4.15 13.63
CA LEU A 106 -23.42 -3.28 14.81
C LEU A 106 -22.54 -3.74 15.97
N LYS A 107 -22.40 -5.05 16.18
CA LYS A 107 -21.50 -5.62 17.20
C LYS A 107 -20.02 -5.30 16.87
N PHE A 108 -19.63 -5.36 15.60
CA PHE A 108 -18.31 -4.93 15.17
C PHE A 108 -18.05 -3.45 15.46
N MET A 109 -19.01 -2.59 15.13
CA MET A 109 -18.89 -1.15 15.40
C MET A 109 -18.80 -0.88 16.91
N ALA A 110 -19.58 -1.59 17.73
CA ALA A 110 -19.54 -1.45 19.18
C ALA A 110 -18.20 -1.90 19.77
N LEU A 111 -17.68 -3.07 19.33
CA LEU A 111 -16.37 -3.57 19.74
C LEU A 111 -15.25 -2.62 19.34
N SER A 112 -15.28 -2.11 18.10
CA SER A 112 -14.29 -1.11 17.64
C SER A 112 -14.32 0.13 18.52
N LYS A 113 -15.51 0.69 18.79
CA LYS A 113 -15.64 1.86 19.67
C LYS A 113 -15.05 1.61 21.06
N GLU A 114 -15.34 0.44 21.64
CA GLU A 114 -14.81 0.06 22.97
C GLU A 114 -13.28 0.02 22.93
N MET A 115 -12.68 -0.68 21.98
CA MET A 115 -11.21 -0.75 21.86
C MET A 115 -10.56 0.61 21.65
N VAL A 116 -11.17 1.49 20.85
CA VAL A 116 -10.64 2.86 20.66
C VAL A 116 -10.65 3.65 21.98
N LEU A 117 -11.72 3.51 22.78
CA LEU A 117 -11.86 4.25 24.03
C LEU A 117 -10.90 3.78 25.14
N ILE A 118 -10.50 2.50 25.12
CA ILE A 118 -9.59 1.91 26.13
C ILE A 118 -8.16 1.73 25.59
N ASP A 119 -7.89 2.19 24.36
CA ASP A 119 -6.62 2.04 23.64
C ASP A 119 -6.15 0.57 23.50
N ASP A 120 -7.08 -0.31 23.17
CA ASP A 120 -6.83 -1.75 22.97
C ASP A 120 -6.88 -2.14 21.49
N LEU A 121 -6.41 -3.34 21.17
CA LEU A 121 -6.31 -3.89 19.82
C LEU A 121 -6.83 -5.33 19.82
N ALA A 122 -7.39 -5.76 18.69
CA ALA A 122 -7.73 -7.17 18.48
C ALA A 122 -7.23 -7.65 17.12
N SER A 123 -6.67 -8.86 17.08
CA SER A 123 -6.44 -9.56 15.83
C SER A 123 -7.77 -10.01 15.22
N LYS A 124 -7.78 -10.26 13.92
CA LYS A 124 -8.97 -10.79 13.23
C LYS A 124 -9.50 -12.08 13.87
N ARG A 125 -8.60 -12.93 14.36
CA ARG A 125 -8.96 -14.21 15.00
C ARG A 125 -9.57 -13.99 16.37
N GLU A 126 -9.07 -13.06 17.15
CA GLU A 126 -9.64 -12.69 18.46
C GLU A 126 -11.07 -12.17 18.29
N VAL A 127 -11.33 -11.34 17.29
CA VAL A 127 -12.69 -10.86 16.98
C VAL A 127 -13.64 -12.02 16.65
N TYR A 128 -13.18 -13.00 15.86
CA TYR A 128 -13.97 -14.19 15.60
C TYR A 128 -14.29 -14.94 16.92
N TYR A 129 -13.31 -15.16 17.78
CA TYR A 129 -13.55 -15.80 19.09
C TYR A 129 -14.41 -14.96 20.02
N GLN A 130 -14.23 -13.65 20.06
CA GLN A 130 -15.08 -12.73 20.81
C GLN A 130 -16.54 -12.85 20.39
N SER A 131 -16.81 -13.10 19.11
CA SER A 131 -18.17 -13.22 18.59
C SER A 131 -18.95 -14.41 19.15
N ILE A 132 -18.28 -15.43 19.71
CA ILE A 132 -18.94 -16.58 20.34
C ILE A 132 -19.90 -16.10 21.45
N ASN A 133 -19.56 -14.99 22.11
CA ASN A 133 -20.37 -14.38 23.16
C ASN A 133 -21.54 -13.51 22.63
N TRP A 134 -21.73 -13.40 21.31
CA TRP A 134 -22.76 -12.54 20.72
C TRP A 134 -24.10 -13.23 20.51
N GLY A 135 -24.31 -14.45 21.07
CA GLY A 135 -25.53 -15.23 20.90
C GLY A 135 -25.82 -15.53 19.42
N ASP A 136 -27.00 -15.22 18.93
CA ASP A 136 -27.41 -15.48 17.55
C ASP A 136 -26.62 -14.66 16.50
N ALA A 137 -25.96 -13.61 16.92
CA ALA A 137 -25.08 -12.81 16.05
C ALA A 137 -23.63 -13.35 15.91
N ARG A 138 -23.29 -14.47 16.57
CA ARG A 138 -21.98 -15.11 16.43
C ARG A 138 -21.65 -15.43 14.98
N PHE A 139 -20.38 -15.40 14.60
CA PHE A 139 -19.95 -15.87 13.29
C PHE A 139 -19.87 -17.39 13.22
N ASN A 140 -20.18 -17.97 12.06
CA ASN A 140 -20.07 -19.41 11.84
C ASN A 140 -18.58 -19.81 11.67
N ASP A 141 -17.80 -18.96 11.02
CA ASP A 141 -16.38 -19.15 10.76
C ASP A 141 -15.65 -17.81 10.65
N GLN A 142 -14.33 -17.85 10.60
CA GLN A 142 -13.50 -16.65 10.50
C GLN A 142 -13.69 -15.90 9.17
N SER A 143 -14.01 -16.58 8.07
CA SER A 143 -14.23 -15.96 6.77
C SER A 143 -15.46 -15.05 6.77
N GLU A 144 -16.53 -15.46 7.48
CA GLU A 144 -17.71 -14.62 7.71
C GLU A 144 -17.34 -13.37 8.51
N SER A 145 -16.59 -13.52 9.61
CA SER A 145 -16.06 -12.41 10.42
C SER A 145 -15.22 -11.45 9.58
N ASP A 146 -14.27 -11.97 8.81
CA ASP A 146 -13.40 -11.18 7.93
C ASP A 146 -14.20 -10.39 6.89
N THR A 147 -15.26 -10.98 6.35
CA THR A 147 -16.12 -10.31 5.35
C THR A 147 -16.87 -9.14 5.96
N VAL A 148 -17.43 -9.29 7.17
CA VAL A 148 -18.12 -8.19 7.86
C VAL A 148 -17.16 -7.09 8.28
N MET A 149 -15.97 -7.45 8.78
CA MET A 149 -14.90 -6.50 9.10
C MET A 149 -14.52 -5.64 7.90
N ASP A 150 -14.27 -6.27 6.76
CA ASP A 150 -13.91 -5.57 5.52
C ASP A 150 -15.07 -4.68 5.01
N ASP A 151 -16.32 -5.06 5.24
CA ASP A 151 -17.48 -4.24 4.88
C ASP A 151 -17.60 -3.02 5.80
N VAL A 152 -17.35 -3.18 7.11
CA VAL A 152 -17.28 -2.06 8.07
C VAL A 152 -16.16 -1.09 7.70
N GLU A 153 -14.96 -1.59 7.41
CA GLU A 153 -13.86 -0.75 6.91
C GLU A 153 -14.26 0.02 5.65
N ALA A 154 -14.86 -0.67 4.67
CA ALA A 154 -15.28 -0.02 3.44
C ALA A 154 -16.33 1.07 3.66
N MET A 155 -17.22 0.89 4.62
CA MET A 155 -18.26 1.86 4.99
C MET A 155 -17.64 3.15 5.50
N PHE A 156 -16.61 3.08 6.35
CA PHE A 156 -15.97 4.24 6.96
C PHE A 156 -14.74 4.77 6.19
N SER A 157 -14.33 4.10 5.11
CA SER A 157 -13.12 4.46 4.35
C SER A 157 -13.15 5.88 3.76
N MET A 158 -14.33 6.45 3.51
CA MET A 158 -14.48 7.84 3.03
C MET A 158 -14.07 8.87 4.09
N HIS A 159 -14.13 8.51 5.37
CA HIS A 159 -13.76 9.33 6.53
C HIS A 159 -12.31 9.11 6.96
N ALA A 160 -11.47 8.52 6.10
CA ALA A 160 -10.08 8.18 6.37
C ALA A 160 -9.87 7.12 7.47
N ILE A 161 -10.90 6.33 7.73
CA ILE A 161 -10.89 5.25 8.71
C ILE A 161 -10.60 3.95 7.98
N SER A 162 -9.51 3.29 8.34
CA SER A 162 -9.14 1.95 7.91
C SER A 162 -9.35 0.97 9.06
N ARG A 163 -9.14 -0.30 8.79
CA ARG A 163 -9.25 -1.36 9.79
C ARG A 163 -8.34 -1.13 11.00
N GLU A 164 -7.17 -0.56 10.77
CA GLU A 164 -6.19 -0.24 11.81
C GLU A 164 -6.69 0.87 12.75
N GLN A 165 -7.39 1.89 12.23
CA GLN A 165 -8.03 2.92 13.07
C GLN A 165 -9.25 2.35 13.80
N LEU A 166 -9.91 1.33 13.25
CA LEU A 166 -10.95 0.56 13.93
C LEU A 166 -10.40 -0.41 14.99
N ARG A 167 -9.07 -0.43 15.19
CA ARG A 167 -8.34 -1.26 16.17
C ARG A 167 -8.29 -2.77 15.83
N PHE A 168 -8.54 -3.13 14.56
CA PHE A 168 -8.37 -4.51 14.10
C PHE A 168 -7.06 -4.68 13.34
N ILE A 169 -6.15 -5.48 13.88
CA ILE A 169 -4.83 -5.70 13.30
C ILE A 169 -4.69 -7.07 12.63
N PRO A 170 -3.82 -7.21 11.62
CA PRO A 170 -3.46 -8.52 11.09
C PRO A 170 -2.56 -9.28 12.07
N GLU A 171 -2.60 -10.61 12.04
CA GLU A 171 -1.67 -11.46 12.77
C GLU A 171 -0.27 -11.48 12.14
N GLU A 172 -0.16 -11.08 10.87
CA GLU A 172 1.08 -11.12 10.11
C GLU A 172 1.95 -9.91 10.39
N HIS A 173 3.24 -10.14 10.59
CA HIS A 173 4.23 -9.07 10.68
C HIS A 173 4.43 -8.39 9.33
N GLY A 174 4.87 -7.14 9.36
CA GLY A 174 5.27 -6.40 8.19
C GLY A 174 6.60 -6.87 7.60
N GLY A 175 7.03 -6.24 6.51
CA GLY A 175 8.31 -6.50 5.86
C GLY A 175 9.51 -6.12 6.73
N ALA A 176 10.66 -6.68 6.40
CA ALA A 176 11.93 -6.34 7.04
C ALA A 176 12.61 -5.17 6.31
N VAL A 177 13.24 -4.26 7.07
CA VAL A 177 13.85 -3.03 6.56
C VAL A 177 15.29 -2.90 7.04
N ALA A 178 16.19 -2.51 6.15
CA ALA A 178 17.57 -2.17 6.46
C ALA A 178 18.04 -1.00 5.59
N GLY A 179 19.02 -0.23 6.06
CA GLY A 179 19.65 0.83 5.26
C GLY A 179 19.47 2.22 5.87
N HIS A 180 19.51 3.23 5.01
CA HIS A 180 19.58 4.64 5.37
C HIS A 180 18.25 5.18 5.93
N LEU A 181 17.82 4.67 7.07
CA LEU A 181 16.57 5.02 7.74
C LEU A 181 16.75 4.99 9.26
N THR A 182 16.27 6.00 9.95
CA THR A 182 15.98 5.97 11.37
C THR A 182 14.47 6.00 11.57
N VAL A 183 13.95 4.96 12.21
CA VAL A 183 12.55 4.91 12.64
C VAL A 183 12.46 5.46 14.04
N ILE A 184 11.51 6.35 14.25
CA ILE A 184 11.28 7.02 15.51
C ILE A 184 9.88 6.64 15.99
N ASP A 185 9.82 6.03 17.14
CA ASP A 185 8.61 5.58 17.83
C ASP A 185 8.51 6.23 19.21
N ARG A 186 7.46 5.98 19.93
CA ARG A 186 7.27 6.40 21.32
C ARG A 186 7.03 5.20 22.21
N ASP A 187 7.69 5.22 23.37
CA ASP A 187 7.37 4.27 24.44
C ASP A 187 5.93 4.52 24.93
N PRO A 188 5.06 3.50 24.95
CA PRO A 188 3.66 3.68 25.32
C PRO A 188 3.45 4.07 26.80
N GLU A 189 4.41 3.73 27.71
CA GLU A 189 4.29 4.02 29.13
C GLU A 189 4.91 5.38 29.49
N THR A 190 6.12 5.64 28.98
CA THR A 190 6.90 6.84 29.34
C THR A 190 6.71 8.01 28.38
N ALA A 191 6.13 7.76 27.20
CA ALA A 191 6.06 8.67 26.05
C ALA A 191 7.44 9.16 25.55
N GLU A 192 8.53 8.54 25.98
CA GLU A 192 9.88 8.85 25.53
C GLU A 192 10.09 8.41 24.08
N GLU A 193 10.99 9.12 23.39
CA GLU A 193 11.29 8.85 21.99
C GLU A 193 12.26 7.67 21.86
N ILE A 194 11.85 6.61 21.17
CA ILE A 194 12.68 5.46 20.81
C ILE A 194 13.18 5.65 19.37
N ARG A 195 14.50 5.64 19.18
CA ARG A 195 15.14 5.81 17.86
C ARG A 195 15.84 4.53 17.43
N VAL A 196 15.40 3.95 16.32
CA VAL A 196 15.98 2.73 15.74
C VAL A 196 16.69 3.07 14.43
N ASP A 197 18.03 3.05 14.45
CA ASP A 197 18.83 3.22 13.23
C ASP A 197 18.94 1.89 12.47
N CYS A 198 18.25 1.79 11.33
CA CYS A 198 18.21 0.59 10.49
C CYS A 198 19.56 0.23 9.84
N ARG A 199 20.59 1.09 9.96
CA ARG A 199 21.97 0.79 9.54
C ARG A 199 22.75 -0.01 10.59
N SER A 200 22.29 -0.01 11.84
CA SER A 200 23.04 -0.49 13.03
C SER A 200 22.49 -1.79 13.60
N LEU A 201 21.62 -2.50 12.89
CA LEU A 201 20.96 -3.71 13.36
C LEU A 201 21.80 -5.01 13.17
N GLY A 202 23.07 -4.89 12.81
CA GLY A 202 23.96 -6.05 12.59
C GLY A 202 23.49 -6.93 11.42
N SER A 203 23.24 -8.20 11.71
CA SER A 203 22.63 -9.15 10.76
C SER A 203 21.10 -9.16 10.81
N GLY A 204 20.50 -8.38 11.72
CA GLY A 204 19.05 -8.22 11.85
C GLY A 204 18.47 -7.17 10.92
N SER A 205 17.19 -6.94 11.09
CA SER A 205 16.44 -5.95 10.33
C SER A 205 15.34 -5.35 11.20
N TYR A 206 14.91 -4.12 10.90
CA TYR A 206 13.71 -3.56 11.49
C TYR A 206 12.48 -4.25 10.90
N THR A 207 11.61 -4.78 11.74
CA THR A 207 10.33 -5.35 11.31
C THR A 207 9.25 -4.29 11.38
N VAL A 208 8.55 -4.04 10.28
CA VAL A 208 7.48 -3.04 10.21
C VAL A 208 6.32 -3.49 11.11
N PRO A 209 5.91 -2.69 12.12
CA PRO A 209 4.79 -3.04 12.99
C PRO A 209 3.45 -2.95 12.27
N SER A 210 2.42 -3.57 12.81
CA SER A 210 1.07 -3.54 12.25
C SER A 210 0.47 -2.12 12.22
N LEU A 211 0.77 -1.30 13.23
CA LEU A 211 0.39 0.11 13.30
C LEU A 211 1.59 0.97 12.91
N VAL A 212 1.44 1.73 11.85
CA VAL A 212 2.50 2.58 11.28
C VAL A 212 2.27 4.07 11.54
N GLU A 213 1.06 4.45 11.95
CA GLU A 213 0.63 5.84 12.00
C GLU A 213 1.43 6.68 13.01
N GLY A 214 1.77 6.11 14.16
CA GLY A 214 2.56 6.80 15.20
C GLY A 214 4.05 6.97 14.87
N LEU A 215 4.56 6.23 13.87
CA LEU A 215 5.97 6.28 13.52
C LEU A 215 6.34 7.60 12.84
N ARG A 216 7.57 8.06 13.07
CA ARG A 216 8.21 9.14 12.30
C ARG A 216 9.49 8.62 11.66
N PHE A 217 9.91 9.24 10.57
CA PHE A 217 11.04 8.79 9.77
C PHE A 217 12.07 9.89 9.57
N GLU A 218 13.35 9.54 9.70
CA GLU A 218 14.46 10.35 9.27
C GLU A 218 15.33 9.55 8.29
N THR A 219 15.67 10.13 7.16
CA THR A 219 16.45 9.45 6.13
C THR A 219 17.25 10.43 5.28
N ASP A 220 18.43 9.97 4.86
CA ASP A 220 19.25 10.59 3.82
C ASP A 220 19.32 9.69 2.56
N ALA A 221 18.44 8.69 2.46
CA ALA A 221 18.39 7.78 1.32
C ALA A 221 18.00 8.51 0.03
N GLU A 222 18.50 8.01 -1.09
CA GLU A 222 18.16 8.50 -2.42
C GLU A 222 16.97 7.75 -3.05
N PHE A 223 16.73 6.51 -2.61
CA PHE A 223 15.61 5.68 -3.09
C PHE A 223 15.30 4.52 -2.13
N ILE A 224 14.16 3.89 -2.35
CA ILE A 224 13.74 2.65 -1.69
C ILE A 224 13.79 1.50 -2.71
N LEU A 225 14.47 0.40 -2.36
CA LEU A 225 14.45 -0.85 -3.11
C LEU A 225 13.60 -1.88 -2.37
N CYS A 226 12.48 -2.24 -2.95
CA CYS A 226 11.62 -3.32 -2.47
C CYS A 226 12.01 -4.63 -3.16
N VAL A 227 12.23 -5.68 -2.38
CA VAL A 227 12.66 -6.99 -2.86
C VAL A 227 11.61 -8.03 -2.49
N GLU A 228 11.22 -8.86 -3.44
CA GLU A 228 10.18 -9.87 -3.23
C GLU A 228 10.59 -10.95 -2.24
N THR A 229 11.80 -11.52 -2.42
CA THR A 229 12.23 -12.72 -1.69
C THR A 229 13.18 -12.41 -0.56
N GLY A 230 13.00 -13.10 0.58
CA GLY A 230 13.90 -12.98 1.74
C GLY A 230 15.34 -13.36 1.43
N GLY A 231 15.58 -14.34 0.55
CA GLY A 231 16.94 -14.76 0.17
C GLY A 231 17.72 -13.66 -0.57
N MET A 232 17.07 -12.95 -1.50
CA MET A 232 17.68 -11.80 -2.20
C MET A 232 17.87 -10.62 -1.24
N TYR A 233 16.90 -10.35 -0.37
CA TYR A 233 17.01 -9.33 0.67
C TYR A 233 18.20 -9.59 1.59
N GLN A 234 18.35 -10.82 2.10
CA GLN A 234 19.48 -11.20 2.95
C GLN A 234 20.83 -11.04 2.24
N ARG A 235 20.91 -11.37 0.93
CA ARG A 235 22.12 -11.19 0.16
C ARG A 235 22.51 -9.70 0.08
N LEU A 236 21.56 -8.81 -0.25
CA LEU A 236 21.79 -7.37 -0.33
C LEU A 236 22.21 -6.77 1.02
N THR A 237 21.54 -7.18 2.10
CA THR A 237 21.82 -6.67 3.45
C THR A 237 23.12 -7.23 4.04
N HIS A 238 23.44 -8.50 3.81
CA HIS A 238 24.72 -9.10 4.20
C HIS A 238 25.91 -8.33 3.62
N HIS A 239 25.84 -7.98 2.34
CA HIS A 239 26.88 -7.17 1.68
C HIS A 239 26.74 -5.66 1.94
N ARG A 240 25.78 -5.25 2.78
CA ARG A 240 25.51 -3.82 3.06
C ARG A 240 25.38 -2.99 1.79
N TRP A 241 24.74 -3.54 0.76
CA TRP A 241 24.59 -2.91 -0.54
C TRP A 241 23.96 -1.50 -0.42
N TRP A 242 23.03 -1.35 0.53
CA TRP A 242 22.37 -0.09 0.86
C TRP A 242 23.36 1.02 1.27
N LYS A 243 24.55 0.66 1.83
CA LYS A 243 25.57 1.65 2.23
C LYS A 243 26.23 2.29 1.01
N ALA A 244 26.56 1.50 -0.02
CA ALA A 244 27.18 2.00 -1.24
C ALA A 244 26.20 2.81 -2.10
N THR A 245 24.91 2.53 -2.00
CA THR A 245 23.85 3.11 -2.84
C THR A 245 23.00 4.16 -2.13
N LYS A 246 23.29 4.47 -0.85
CA LYS A 246 22.47 5.35 -0.03
C LYS A 246 20.97 5.02 -0.13
N SER A 247 20.62 3.77 0.04
CA SER A 247 19.25 3.31 -0.15
C SER A 247 18.65 2.73 1.12
N ILE A 248 17.34 2.54 1.08
CA ILE A 248 16.57 1.73 2.01
C ILE A 248 16.19 0.45 1.26
N VAL A 249 16.49 -0.71 1.83
CA VAL A 249 16.10 -2.01 1.27
C VAL A 249 14.99 -2.61 2.11
N VAL A 250 13.90 -3.00 1.45
CA VAL A 250 12.71 -3.54 2.09
C VAL A 250 12.38 -4.91 1.53
N ASN A 251 12.28 -5.92 2.40
CA ASN A 251 11.77 -7.24 2.05
C ASN A 251 10.24 -7.20 2.03
N LEU A 252 9.63 -7.52 0.90
CA LEU A 252 8.17 -7.60 0.78
C LEU A 252 7.60 -8.91 1.35
N GLY A 253 8.37 -9.99 1.30
CA GLY A 253 7.92 -11.33 1.73
C GLY A 253 6.81 -11.89 0.82
N GLY A 254 6.89 -11.66 -0.49
CA GLY A 254 5.83 -11.95 -1.45
C GLY A 254 4.84 -10.78 -1.58
N VAL A 255 3.53 -11.04 -1.46
CA VAL A 255 2.52 -9.96 -1.49
C VAL A 255 2.67 -9.10 -0.23
N PRO A 256 3.02 -7.80 -0.38
CA PRO A 256 3.30 -6.97 0.78
C PRO A 256 2.07 -6.79 1.68
N SER A 257 2.28 -6.95 2.98
CA SER A 257 1.23 -6.73 3.99
C SER A 257 0.70 -5.29 3.94
N ARG A 258 -0.43 -5.05 4.57
CA ARG A 258 -0.99 -3.69 4.69
C ARG A 258 -0.01 -2.75 5.40
N ALA A 259 0.57 -3.21 6.50
CA ALA A 259 1.57 -2.45 7.26
C ALA A 259 2.77 -2.06 6.39
N THR A 260 3.36 -3.02 5.63
CA THR A 260 4.48 -2.75 4.72
C THR A 260 4.09 -1.73 3.64
N ARG A 261 2.90 -1.84 3.06
CA ARG A 261 2.42 -0.89 2.05
C ARG A 261 2.21 0.51 2.62
N ARG A 262 1.64 0.61 3.84
CA ARG A 262 1.44 1.89 4.52
C ARG A 262 2.77 2.54 4.87
N PHE A 263 3.70 1.76 5.39
CA PHE A 263 5.07 2.20 5.69
C PHE A 263 5.77 2.77 4.44
N LEU A 264 5.75 2.01 3.34
CA LEU A 264 6.34 2.44 2.07
C LEU A 264 5.66 3.69 1.50
N ARG A 265 4.33 3.77 1.61
CA ARG A 265 3.56 4.92 1.16
C ARG A 265 3.97 6.18 1.91
N ARG A 266 3.98 6.14 3.25
CA ARG A 266 4.36 7.27 4.08
C ARG A 266 5.81 7.68 3.82
N LEU A 267 6.73 6.72 3.87
CA LEU A 267 8.16 6.98 3.66
C LEU A 267 8.44 7.61 2.29
N SER A 268 7.79 7.10 1.24
CA SER A 268 7.95 7.66 -0.12
C SER A 268 7.39 9.08 -0.24
N ASP A 269 6.23 9.35 0.35
CA ASP A 269 5.57 10.64 0.20
C ASP A 269 6.19 11.71 1.12
N GLU A 270 6.50 11.38 2.37
CA GLU A 270 7.06 12.29 3.36
C GLU A 270 8.47 12.77 2.97
N HIS A 271 9.27 11.90 2.34
CA HIS A 271 10.66 12.18 1.95
C HIS A 271 10.88 12.32 0.44
N ASP A 272 9.83 12.29 -0.38
CA ASP A 272 9.90 12.40 -1.85
C ASP A 272 10.77 11.30 -2.50
N LEU A 273 10.83 10.10 -1.90
CA LEU A 273 11.69 9.01 -2.35
C LEU A 273 11.06 8.21 -3.50
N PRO A 274 11.80 7.96 -4.58
CA PRO A 274 11.40 6.98 -5.59
C PRO A 274 11.43 5.57 -5.01
N VAL A 275 10.51 4.72 -5.45
CA VAL A 275 10.39 3.33 -5.03
C VAL A 275 10.61 2.42 -6.22
N TYR A 276 11.60 1.54 -6.13
CA TYR A 276 11.91 0.54 -7.12
C TYR A 276 11.58 -0.85 -6.59
N VAL A 277 10.97 -1.68 -7.43
CA VAL A 277 10.50 -3.00 -7.03
C VAL A 277 11.22 -4.06 -7.84
N PHE A 278 11.84 -4.99 -7.16
CA PHE A 278 12.58 -6.11 -7.73
C PHE A 278 11.84 -7.40 -7.37
N THR A 279 11.20 -8.03 -8.37
CA THR A 279 10.41 -9.27 -8.23
C THR A 279 10.92 -10.34 -9.16
N ASP A 280 10.47 -11.56 -8.97
CA ASP A 280 10.62 -12.61 -9.96
C ASP A 280 9.90 -12.24 -11.26
N CYS A 281 10.39 -12.77 -12.38
CA CYS A 281 9.75 -12.61 -13.67
C CYS A 281 8.66 -13.67 -13.84
N ASP A 282 7.53 -13.47 -13.19
CA ASP A 282 6.36 -14.31 -13.37
C ASP A 282 5.05 -13.52 -13.27
N PRO A 283 3.93 -14.04 -13.77
CA PRO A 283 2.64 -13.36 -13.69
C PRO A 283 2.13 -13.12 -12.27
N TYR A 284 2.60 -13.88 -11.28
CA TYR A 284 2.24 -13.67 -9.87
C TYR A 284 2.95 -12.44 -9.31
N GLY A 285 4.26 -12.31 -9.51
CA GLY A 285 5.04 -11.14 -9.13
C GLY A 285 4.48 -9.85 -9.74
N PHE A 286 4.05 -9.91 -10.99
CA PHE A 286 3.49 -8.73 -11.68
C PHE A 286 2.08 -8.39 -11.23
N ALA A 287 1.14 -9.36 -11.24
CA ALA A 287 -0.27 -9.10 -11.02
C ALA A 287 -0.69 -9.10 -9.54
N ASN A 288 0.05 -9.78 -8.68
CA ASN A 288 -0.30 -9.87 -7.25
C ASN A 288 0.64 -9.04 -6.37
N ILE A 289 1.95 -9.05 -6.61
CA ILE A 289 2.92 -8.34 -5.79
C ILE A 289 3.02 -6.88 -6.24
N TYR A 290 3.58 -6.65 -7.42
CA TYR A 290 3.83 -5.31 -7.92
C TYR A 290 2.55 -4.48 -8.06
N ARG A 291 1.54 -5.02 -8.76
CA ARG A 291 0.28 -4.30 -9.00
C ARG A 291 -0.43 -3.95 -7.70
N THR A 292 -0.42 -4.85 -6.69
CA THR A 292 -1.05 -4.58 -5.39
C THR A 292 -0.31 -3.48 -4.62
N LEU A 293 1.01 -3.47 -4.66
CA LEU A 293 1.80 -2.38 -4.09
C LEU A 293 1.53 -1.06 -4.82
N ARG A 294 1.54 -1.09 -6.15
CA ARG A 294 1.51 0.11 -7.00
C ARG A 294 0.14 0.79 -7.01
N VAL A 295 -0.94 0.03 -7.20
CA VAL A 295 -2.28 0.57 -7.45
C VAL A 295 -3.37 -0.03 -6.55
N GLY A 296 -3.09 -1.08 -5.79
CA GLY A 296 -4.04 -1.76 -4.92
C GLY A 296 -4.74 -2.94 -5.59
N SER A 297 -5.76 -3.48 -4.92
CA SER A 297 -6.57 -4.59 -5.41
C SER A 297 -8.04 -4.18 -5.56
N GLY A 298 -8.79 -4.91 -6.39
CA GLY A 298 -10.21 -4.63 -6.60
C GLY A 298 -11.04 -4.75 -5.33
N ASN A 299 -10.69 -5.71 -4.46
CA ASN A 299 -11.44 -5.95 -3.22
C ASN A 299 -11.10 -4.92 -2.12
N ALA A 300 -9.96 -4.23 -2.22
CA ALA A 300 -9.49 -3.26 -1.24
C ALA A 300 -9.24 -1.86 -1.84
N ALA A 301 -9.94 -1.53 -2.93
CA ALA A 301 -9.77 -0.23 -3.60
C ALA A 301 -10.18 0.96 -2.73
N HIS A 302 -11.06 0.76 -1.75
CA HIS A 302 -11.52 1.77 -0.80
C HIS A 302 -10.39 2.32 0.09
N ILE A 303 -9.32 1.53 0.31
CA ILE A 303 -8.15 1.95 1.10
C ILE A 303 -6.93 2.31 0.24
N SER A 304 -7.02 2.23 -1.10
CA SER A 304 -5.87 2.42 -1.99
C SER A 304 -5.12 3.74 -1.75
N ARG A 305 -5.85 4.81 -1.42
CA ARG A 305 -5.24 6.13 -1.17
C ARG A 305 -4.17 6.12 -0.06
N PHE A 306 -4.30 5.21 0.93
CA PHE A 306 -3.38 5.12 2.07
C PHE A 306 -2.29 4.07 1.88
N TYR A 307 -2.59 2.98 1.14
CA TYR A 307 -1.77 1.77 1.10
C TYR A 307 -1.09 1.52 -0.24
N CYS A 308 -1.39 2.30 -1.28
CA CYS A 308 -0.72 2.16 -2.57
C CYS A 308 0.47 3.10 -2.69
N VAL A 309 1.47 2.69 -3.42
CA VAL A 309 2.69 3.45 -3.68
C VAL A 309 2.73 3.88 -5.15
N PRO A 310 2.06 4.99 -5.53
CA PRO A 310 1.92 5.40 -6.93
C PRO A 310 3.25 5.72 -7.64
N ARG A 311 4.31 5.95 -6.89
CA ARG A 311 5.65 6.22 -7.40
C ARG A 311 6.46 4.97 -7.69
N ALA A 312 5.98 3.77 -7.27
CA ALA A 312 6.67 2.52 -7.47
C ALA A 312 6.86 2.22 -8.97
N ARG A 313 8.04 1.74 -9.33
CA ARG A 313 8.39 1.25 -10.65
C ARG A 313 8.98 -0.14 -10.56
N LEU A 314 8.61 -1.03 -11.49
CA LEU A 314 9.25 -2.33 -11.57
C LEU A 314 10.63 -2.18 -12.19
N LEU A 315 11.65 -2.40 -11.38
CA LEU A 315 13.04 -2.44 -11.80
C LEU A 315 13.31 -3.68 -12.66
N GLY A 316 12.82 -4.83 -12.21
CA GLY A 316 12.98 -6.16 -12.81
C GLY A 316 12.49 -7.25 -11.84
N VAL A 317 12.57 -8.51 -12.22
CA VAL A 317 13.06 -9.10 -13.48
C VAL A 317 11.96 -9.00 -14.53
N THR A 318 12.27 -8.49 -15.71
CA THR A 318 11.33 -8.38 -16.82
C THR A 318 11.54 -9.53 -17.82
N PRO A 319 10.55 -9.85 -18.69
CA PRO A 319 10.74 -10.80 -19.78
C PRO A 319 11.90 -10.42 -20.72
N GLN A 320 12.17 -9.13 -20.88
CA GLN A 320 13.31 -8.67 -21.67
C GLN A 320 14.65 -8.97 -20.98
N ASP A 321 14.71 -8.87 -19.64
CA ASP A 321 15.93 -9.21 -18.90
C ASP A 321 16.30 -10.69 -19.03
N ILE A 322 15.31 -11.58 -19.15
CA ILE A 322 15.57 -13.00 -19.44
C ILE A 322 16.39 -13.15 -20.72
N LEU A 323 16.05 -12.41 -21.76
CA LEU A 323 16.73 -12.46 -23.05
C LEU A 323 18.10 -11.78 -22.99
N ASP A 324 18.16 -10.55 -22.45
CA ASP A 324 19.35 -9.70 -22.44
C ASP A 324 20.48 -10.35 -21.61
N TYR A 325 20.14 -10.94 -20.46
CA TYR A 325 21.10 -11.60 -19.58
C TYR A 325 21.12 -13.13 -19.74
N LYS A 326 20.37 -13.69 -20.71
CA LYS A 326 20.30 -15.14 -21.00
C LYS A 326 20.06 -15.95 -19.72
N LEU A 327 19.09 -15.54 -18.92
CA LEU A 327 18.82 -16.14 -17.62
C LEU A 327 18.30 -17.59 -17.76
N PRO A 328 18.66 -18.50 -16.83
CA PRO A 328 17.99 -19.78 -16.72
C PRO A 328 16.53 -19.59 -16.38
N THR A 329 15.68 -20.43 -16.96
CA THR A 329 14.22 -20.28 -16.89
C THR A 329 13.53 -21.59 -16.52
N HIS A 330 12.31 -21.45 -16.02
CA HIS A 330 11.37 -22.54 -15.83
C HIS A 330 10.13 -22.32 -16.71
N PRO A 331 9.44 -23.38 -17.17
CA PRO A 331 8.20 -23.21 -17.92
C PRO A 331 7.12 -22.52 -17.08
N LEU A 332 6.30 -21.70 -17.71
CA LEU A 332 5.10 -21.14 -17.09
C LEU A 332 4.10 -22.26 -16.76
N LYS A 333 3.52 -22.19 -15.57
CA LYS A 333 2.41 -23.06 -15.18
C LYS A 333 1.11 -22.58 -15.86
N GLU A 334 0.15 -23.49 -16.06
CA GLU A 334 -1.16 -23.09 -16.60
C GLU A 334 -1.85 -21.98 -15.80
N VAL A 335 -1.73 -22.00 -14.47
CA VAL A 335 -2.29 -20.97 -13.61
C VAL A 335 -1.67 -19.59 -13.90
N ASP A 336 -0.38 -19.54 -14.23
CA ASP A 336 0.32 -18.30 -14.56
C ASP A 336 -0.13 -17.76 -15.92
N VAL A 337 -0.29 -18.63 -16.91
CA VAL A 337 -0.84 -18.25 -18.21
C VAL A 337 -2.28 -17.73 -18.07
N LYS A 338 -3.13 -18.41 -17.29
CA LYS A 338 -4.50 -17.95 -17.00
C LYS A 338 -4.50 -16.56 -16.32
N ARG A 339 -3.62 -16.36 -15.33
CA ARG A 339 -3.46 -15.09 -14.62
C ARG A 339 -3.01 -13.96 -15.54
N ALA A 340 -2.00 -14.18 -16.37
CA ALA A 340 -1.52 -13.19 -17.34
C ALA A 340 -2.61 -12.81 -18.36
N LYS A 341 -3.34 -13.77 -18.89
CA LYS A 341 -4.48 -13.53 -19.80
C LYS A 341 -5.60 -12.76 -19.12
N ALA A 342 -5.94 -13.10 -17.87
CA ALA A 342 -6.95 -12.39 -17.09
C ALA A 342 -6.53 -10.95 -16.80
N ALA A 343 -5.25 -10.71 -16.44
CA ALA A 343 -4.69 -9.39 -16.23
C ALA A 343 -4.79 -8.53 -17.50
N LEU A 344 -4.43 -9.05 -18.64
CA LEU A 344 -4.54 -8.35 -19.92
C LEU A 344 -5.98 -8.01 -20.32
N LYS A 345 -6.94 -8.90 -19.99
CA LYS A 345 -8.35 -8.75 -20.38
C LYS A 345 -9.15 -7.86 -19.43
N ASN A 346 -8.93 -7.99 -18.11
CA ASN A 346 -9.88 -7.50 -17.10
C ASN A 346 -9.28 -6.45 -16.14
N ASP A 347 -7.94 -6.32 -16.06
CA ASP A 347 -7.34 -5.44 -15.07
C ASP A 347 -7.08 -4.04 -15.65
N PRO A 348 -7.71 -2.98 -15.09
CA PRO A 348 -7.56 -1.61 -15.59
C PRO A 348 -6.12 -1.10 -15.56
N PHE A 349 -5.27 -1.59 -14.65
CA PHE A 349 -3.87 -1.19 -14.59
C PHE A 349 -3.10 -1.66 -15.82
N PHE A 350 -3.17 -2.94 -16.16
CA PHE A 350 -2.47 -3.48 -17.32
C PHE A 350 -3.05 -2.94 -18.63
N GLN A 351 -4.36 -2.69 -18.68
CA GLN A 351 -5.01 -2.08 -19.85
C GLN A 351 -4.53 -0.65 -20.09
N ALA A 352 -4.31 0.13 -19.03
CA ALA A 352 -3.87 1.52 -19.12
C ALA A 352 -2.39 1.70 -19.49
N HIS A 353 -1.55 0.65 -19.32
CA HIS A 353 -0.10 0.73 -19.51
C HIS A 353 0.38 -0.14 -20.70
N PRO A 354 0.62 0.43 -21.89
CA PRO A 354 1.06 -0.33 -23.07
C PRO A 354 2.37 -1.11 -22.83
N GLN A 355 3.28 -0.61 -22.00
CA GLN A 355 4.53 -1.29 -21.65
C GLN A 355 4.25 -2.62 -20.93
N TRP A 356 3.37 -2.62 -19.95
CA TRP A 356 2.93 -3.81 -19.25
C TRP A 356 2.23 -4.81 -20.15
N ARG A 357 1.39 -4.31 -21.08
CA ARG A 357 0.73 -5.19 -22.06
C ARG A 357 1.75 -5.90 -22.95
N ARG A 358 2.80 -5.19 -23.37
CA ARG A 358 3.89 -5.81 -24.15
C ARG A 358 4.64 -6.85 -23.33
N ALA A 359 5.05 -6.52 -22.11
CA ALA A 359 5.79 -7.41 -21.22
C ALA A 359 5.01 -8.72 -20.94
N LEU A 360 3.72 -8.65 -20.58
CA LEU A 360 2.89 -9.81 -20.33
C LEU A 360 2.68 -10.66 -21.60
N LYS A 361 2.47 -10.03 -22.77
CA LYS A 361 2.37 -10.76 -24.05
C LYS A 361 3.68 -11.46 -24.40
N GLN A 362 4.81 -10.77 -24.24
CA GLN A 362 6.14 -11.35 -24.44
C GLN A 362 6.34 -12.57 -23.54
N GLN A 363 6.02 -12.48 -22.27
CA GLN A 363 6.14 -13.58 -21.32
C GLN A 363 5.27 -14.79 -21.71
N ILE A 364 4.00 -14.56 -22.11
CA ILE A 364 3.12 -15.62 -22.60
C ILE A 364 3.71 -16.29 -23.84
N THR A 365 4.25 -15.50 -24.78
CA THR A 365 4.87 -16.03 -26.02
C THR A 365 6.13 -16.83 -25.73
N MET A 366 6.96 -16.36 -24.80
CA MET A 366 8.17 -17.09 -24.37
C MET A 366 7.84 -18.38 -23.62
N GLY A 367 6.70 -18.43 -22.94
CA GLY A 367 6.26 -19.61 -22.18
C GLY A 367 7.09 -19.91 -20.93
N VAL A 368 7.91 -18.97 -20.46
CA VAL A 368 8.86 -19.17 -19.37
C VAL A 368 8.78 -18.10 -18.28
N ARG A 369 9.33 -18.43 -17.10
CA ARG A 369 9.53 -17.56 -15.95
C ARG A 369 10.97 -17.66 -15.46
N ALA A 370 11.45 -16.63 -14.76
CA ALA A 370 12.76 -16.63 -14.13
C ALA A 370 12.69 -16.02 -12.72
N GLU A 371 13.47 -16.58 -11.81
CA GLU A 371 13.59 -16.09 -10.45
C GLU A 371 14.70 -15.04 -10.34
N GLN A 372 14.65 -14.18 -9.33
CA GLN A 372 15.70 -13.19 -9.03
C GLN A 372 17.09 -13.86 -8.88
N GLN A 373 17.12 -15.09 -8.35
CA GLN A 373 18.34 -15.85 -8.15
C GLN A 373 18.98 -16.35 -9.45
N ALA A 374 18.25 -16.33 -10.56
CA ALA A 374 18.74 -16.78 -11.86
C ALA A 374 20.00 -16.03 -12.34
N PHE A 375 20.20 -14.81 -11.89
CA PHE A 375 21.42 -14.03 -12.17
C PHE A 375 22.69 -14.65 -11.61
N ALA A 376 22.60 -15.52 -10.62
CA ALA A 376 23.74 -16.26 -10.06
C ALA A 376 24.45 -17.18 -11.10
N LYS A 377 23.79 -17.44 -12.25
CA LYS A 377 24.40 -18.08 -13.42
C LYS A 377 25.69 -17.36 -13.86
N HIS A 378 25.74 -16.05 -13.79
CA HIS A 378 26.92 -15.27 -14.16
C HIS A 378 27.98 -15.37 -13.05
N HIS A 379 27.65 -14.86 -11.89
CA HIS A 379 28.36 -15.04 -10.62
C HIS A 379 27.46 -14.57 -9.46
N LEU A 380 27.81 -14.96 -8.25
CA LEU A 380 26.92 -14.73 -7.08
C LEU A 380 26.60 -13.25 -6.80
N ASN A 381 27.50 -12.33 -7.11
CA ASN A 381 27.32 -10.90 -6.85
C ASN A 381 26.80 -10.11 -8.06
N PHE A 382 26.52 -10.76 -9.19
CA PHE A 382 26.12 -10.12 -10.44
C PHE A 382 24.95 -9.14 -10.27
N VAL A 383 23.98 -9.51 -9.45
CA VAL A 383 22.82 -8.63 -9.17
C VAL A 383 23.27 -7.30 -8.58
N MET A 384 24.20 -7.33 -7.61
CA MET A 384 24.65 -6.14 -6.88
C MET A 384 25.66 -5.31 -7.66
N GLU A 385 26.57 -5.97 -8.40
CA GLU A 385 27.69 -5.33 -9.07
C GLU A 385 27.35 -4.86 -10.49
N THR A 386 26.39 -5.51 -11.14
CA THR A 386 26.05 -5.24 -12.55
C THR A 386 24.59 -4.90 -12.76
N TYR A 387 23.67 -5.83 -12.45
CA TYR A 387 22.28 -5.70 -12.84
C TYR A 387 21.57 -4.50 -12.20
N LEU A 388 21.59 -4.40 -10.87
CA LEU A 388 20.92 -3.30 -10.17
C LEU A 388 21.52 -1.93 -10.53
N PRO A 389 22.88 -1.74 -10.57
CA PRO A 389 23.46 -0.49 -11.02
C PRO A 389 23.07 -0.09 -12.45
N GLU A 390 23.08 -1.04 -13.40
CA GLU A 390 22.64 -0.77 -14.78
C GLU A 390 21.18 -0.33 -14.85
N LYS A 391 20.29 -0.99 -14.13
CA LYS A 391 18.87 -0.63 -14.08
C LYS A 391 18.65 0.72 -13.42
N LEU A 392 19.30 0.99 -12.31
CA LEU A 392 19.18 2.26 -11.58
C LEU A 392 19.74 3.45 -12.37
N SER A 393 20.73 3.23 -13.23
CA SER A 393 21.23 4.28 -14.12
C SER A 393 20.20 4.70 -15.20
N LYS A 394 19.18 3.87 -15.47
CA LYS A 394 18.18 4.09 -16.53
C LYS A 394 16.75 3.98 -16.01
N PRO A 395 16.33 4.73 -14.98
CA PRO A 395 15.03 4.53 -14.32
C PRO A 395 13.84 4.75 -15.27
N LYS A 396 14.01 5.49 -16.36
CA LYS A 396 12.97 5.69 -17.39
C LYS A 396 12.62 4.42 -18.17
N THR A 397 13.49 3.42 -18.18
CA THR A 397 13.27 2.13 -18.87
C THR A 397 12.48 1.14 -18.01
N MET A 398 12.35 1.39 -16.71
CA MET A 398 11.59 0.55 -15.79
C MET A 398 10.10 0.59 -16.11
N LEU A 399 9.41 -0.52 -15.86
CA LEU A 399 7.96 -0.58 -16.08
C LEU A 399 7.23 0.29 -15.04
N PRO A 400 6.21 1.06 -15.50
CA PRO A 400 5.45 1.98 -14.64
C PRO A 400 4.51 1.25 -13.69
#